data_0f9b09d423bc2ab88a4056ecbb642f47
#
_entry.id   0f9b09d423bc2ab88a4056ecbb642f47
#
_cell.length_a   1.000
_cell.length_b   1.000
_cell.length_c   1.000
_cell.angle_alpha   90.00
_cell.angle_beta   90.00
_cell.angle_gamma   90.00
#
_symmetry.space_group_name_H-M   'P 1'
#
loop_
_entity.id
_entity.type
_entity.pdbx_description
1 polymer ?
#
loop_
_entity_poly.entity_id
_entity_poly.type
_entity_poly.pdbx_seq_one_letter_code
_entity_poly.pdbx_strand_id
1 'polypeptide(L)'
;MKMKKILFTAIAIFGFATISMAQNVRAWGTYYTGTGQVWPNGEDRGQACITDAAGNVYMVGTTNSNSDIATVGAHQTICAGGDTIGGFSGTDAFLVKFNSSGVRQWATYYGGSEWDYGISCAIDASGNVYMIGSTSSTSGIATAGAHETTVNDGFLVKFNSSGVRQWGTYFEGNGNACTTDASGNIYIVGLTNSTSGIATAGAHQTVMSGSGDAFLVKFNSSGVKQWGTYFGGASSGASGMEKGISCATDALGNVYMVGQTPSTSGIATTGAHQTIYGGGSCDAFLVKFNSSGVMQWGTYYGGAGVDIGYSCATDATGNVYLAGDTQQEFLPASSGMTTIGAHQSAYGGGYSDGFLVKFDSNGLRQWGTYYGGSLLDVSFSCATDASGNVYMSGNTQSSSGIATAGAHQTTVNDAFLVSFNSSGVRQSGTYFGGIKNVCTSDASGNVYMTGYTQSSSGIATAGAHQTDNGNNGYSDAFLVKFSGISVGINETINDTLFTIYPNPTQSIVNVKADTKLIGAVYNMYDNTGKVVLSGKINTENTNVELGNLSVGIYLFSAGENVQQTFKVIKE
;
A
#
# COMPACT_ATOMS: atom_id res chain seq x y z
N MET A 1 32.60 -51.07 48.64
CA MET A 1 31.51 -51.04 47.69
C MET A 1 31.34 -49.58 47.26
N LYS A 2 31.90 -49.19 46.09
CA LYS A 2 31.92 -47.79 45.60
C LYS A 2 30.71 -47.60 44.66
N MET A 3 29.75 -46.76 45.05
CA MET A 3 28.64 -46.35 44.21
C MET A 3 29.14 -45.31 43.18
N LYS A 4 29.05 -45.64 41.87
CA LYS A 4 29.25 -44.73 40.77
C LYS A 4 27.98 -43.86 40.62
N LYS A 5 28.12 -42.54 40.80
CA LYS A 5 27.09 -41.57 40.40
C LYS A 5 27.09 -41.44 38.88
N ILE A 6 25.98 -41.79 38.26
CA ILE A 6 25.72 -41.51 36.82
C ILE A 6 25.11 -40.13 36.76
N LEU A 7 25.84 -39.21 36.11
CA LEU A 7 25.39 -37.85 35.83
C LEU A 7 24.57 -37.91 34.53
N PHE A 8 23.26 -37.72 34.62
CA PHE A 8 22.42 -37.51 33.44
C PHE A 8 22.55 -36.06 32.99
N THR A 9 23.23 -35.82 31.88
CA THR A 9 23.22 -34.51 31.18
C THR A 9 21.96 -34.49 30.33
N ALA A 10 20.95 -33.72 30.76
CA ALA A 10 19.79 -33.42 29.94
C ALA A 10 20.22 -32.42 28.84
N ILE A 11 20.38 -32.87 27.60
CA ILE A 11 20.52 -32.02 26.42
C ILE A 11 19.11 -31.54 26.09
N ALA A 12 18.82 -30.27 26.37
CA ALA A 12 17.62 -29.61 25.87
C ALA A 12 17.81 -29.38 24.36
N ILE A 13 17.18 -30.22 23.56
CA ILE A 13 17.06 -30.00 22.10
C ILE A 13 15.95 -28.95 21.95
N PHE A 14 16.33 -27.71 21.73
CA PHE A 14 15.44 -26.70 21.20
C PHE A 14 15.12 -27.06 19.75
N GLY A 15 14.00 -27.71 19.51
CA GLY A 15 13.42 -27.83 18.19
C GLY A 15 13.02 -26.44 17.71
N PHE A 16 13.77 -25.89 16.76
CA PHE A 16 13.32 -24.76 15.99
C PHE A 16 12.13 -25.23 15.15
N ALA A 17 10.91 -24.92 15.57
CA ALA A 17 9.77 -24.93 14.67
C ALA A 17 10.08 -23.90 13.58
N THR A 18 10.36 -24.34 12.36
CA THR A 18 10.37 -23.46 11.20
C THR A 18 8.93 -23.00 11.01
N ILE A 19 8.60 -21.82 11.53
CA ILE A 19 7.36 -21.13 11.20
C ILE A 19 7.48 -20.87 9.69
N SER A 20 6.68 -21.56 8.89
CA SER A 20 6.52 -21.23 7.48
C SER A 20 5.95 -19.81 7.44
N MET A 21 6.81 -18.84 7.14
CA MET A 21 6.39 -17.47 6.98
C MET A 21 5.42 -17.41 5.80
N ALA A 22 4.24 -16.85 6.03
CA ALA A 22 3.30 -16.57 4.96
C ALA A 22 3.98 -15.66 3.92
N GLN A 23 3.90 -16.03 2.64
CA GLN A 23 4.62 -15.35 1.58
C GLN A 23 3.64 -14.59 0.69
N ASN A 24 4.01 -13.37 0.30
CA ASN A 24 3.35 -12.67 -0.78
C ASN A 24 3.75 -13.34 -2.11
N VAL A 25 2.87 -14.17 -2.65
CA VAL A 25 3.09 -14.81 -3.96
C VAL A 25 2.46 -13.94 -5.03
N ARG A 26 3.21 -13.59 -6.07
CA ARG A 26 2.65 -12.87 -7.21
C ARG A 26 1.58 -13.75 -7.90
N ALA A 27 0.32 -13.29 -7.85
CA ALA A 27 -0.81 -13.97 -8.46
C ALA A 27 -0.87 -13.68 -9.97
N TRP A 28 -0.73 -12.42 -10.35
CA TRP A 28 -0.63 -11.99 -11.75
C TRP A 28 0.07 -10.64 -11.84
N GLY A 29 0.54 -10.29 -13.04
CA GLY A 29 1.09 -8.98 -13.35
C GLY A 29 0.95 -8.69 -14.84
N THR A 30 0.81 -7.43 -15.20
CA THR A 30 0.66 -6.93 -16.56
C THR A 30 1.41 -5.62 -16.74
N TYR A 31 1.95 -5.39 -17.91
CA TYR A 31 2.29 -4.04 -18.36
C TYR A 31 0.99 -3.32 -18.75
N TYR A 32 1.07 -2.01 -18.82
CA TYR A 32 0.00 -1.16 -19.33
C TYR A 32 0.62 0.01 -20.09
N THR A 33 0.68 -0.13 -21.39
CA THR A 33 1.29 0.82 -22.30
C THR A 33 0.45 0.96 -23.56
N GLY A 34 0.52 2.11 -24.19
CA GLY A 34 -0.09 2.35 -25.47
C GLY A 34 0.92 2.32 -26.61
N THR A 35 0.47 2.67 -27.81
CA THR A 35 1.28 2.79 -29.01
C THR A 35 1.12 4.17 -29.63
N GLY A 36 1.90 4.45 -30.68
CA GLY A 36 1.84 5.74 -31.38
C GLY A 36 2.44 6.90 -30.59
N GLN A 37 3.46 6.63 -29.82
CA GLN A 37 4.15 7.62 -28.98
C GLN A 37 4.77 8.73 -29.83
N VAL A 38 4.58 9.95 -29.41
CA VAL A 38 5.15 11.14 -30.07
C VAL A 38 6.37 11.60 -29.29
N TRP A 39 7.50 11.69 -30.01
CA TRP A 39 8.81 12.09 -29.50
C TRP A 39 8.74 13.37 -28.64
N PRO A 40 9.55 13.58 -27.52
CA PRO A 40 10.77 12.84 -27.22
C PRO A 40 10.69 11.80 -26.11
N ASN A 41 9.57 11.60 -25.39
CA ASN A 41 9.51 10.72 -24.22
C ASN A 41 8.19 9.93 -24.21
N GLY A 42 8.13 8.84 -24.96
CA GLY A 42 6.99 7.91 -24.94
C GLY A 42 6.86 7.18 -23.61
N GLU A 43 6.30 7.82 -22.58
CA GLU A 43 6.21 7.26 -21.23
C GLU A 43 4.76 7.06 -20.82
N ASP A 44 4.48 5.85 -20.34
CA ASP A 44 3.25 5.51 -19.66
C ASP A 44 3.59 5.22 -18.20
N ARG A 45 3.00 5.96 -17.25
CA ARG A 45 3.34 5.85 -15.83
C ARG A 45 2.11 5.60 -14.98
N GLY A 46 2.08 4.48 -14.24
CA GLY A 46 1.12 4.26 -13.16
C GLY A 46 1.50 5.12 -11.95
N GLN A 47 0.57 5.93 -11.46
CA GLN A 47 0.81 6.84 -10.34
C GLN A 47 0.10 6.42 -9.05
N ALA A 48 -1.10 5.84 -9.17
CA ALA A 48 -1.87 5.36 -8.03
C ALA A 48 -2.75 4.17 -8.43
N CYS A 49 -3.08 3.34 -7.46
CA CYS A 49 -4.10 2.30 -7.61
C CYS A 49 -4.97 2.19 -6.37
N ILE A 50 -6.22 1.76 -6.56
CA ILE A 50 -7.20 1.53 -5.50
C ILE A 50 -8.10 0.36 -5.84
N THR A 51 -8.60 -0.36 -4.83
CA THR A 51 -9.50 -1.51 -5.01
C THR A 51 -10.93 -1.17 -4.60
N ASP A 52 -11.91 -1.77 -5.29
CA ASP A 52 -13.32 -1.75 -4.84
C ASP A 52 -13.62 -2.97 -3.94
N ALA A 53 -14.80 -2.97 -3.32
CA ALA A 53 -15.24 -4.06 -2.44
C ALA A 53 -15.37 -5.42 -3.15
N ALA A 54 -15.44 -5.45 -4.48
CA ALA A 54 -15.48 -6.68 -5.28
C ALA A 54 -14.06 -7.18 -5.65
N GLY A 55 -13.01 -6.48 -5.21
CA GLY A 55 -11.63 -6.78 -5.53
C GLY A 55 -11.21 -6.39 -6.95
N ASN A 56 -11.99 -5.55 -7.66
CA ASN A 56 -11.49 -4.93 -8.87
C ASN A 56 -10.47 -3.85 -8.47
N VAL A 57 -9.48 -3.64 -9.33
CA VAL A 57 -8.45 -2.61 -9.12
C VAL A 57 -8.55 -1.55 -10.22
N TYR A 58 -8.48 -0.32 -9.78
CA TYR A 58 -8.40 0.86 -10.64
C TYR A 58 -6.98 1.40 -10.59
N MET A 59 -6.42 1.72 -11.72
CA MET A 59 -5.12 2.37 -11.84
C MET A 59 -5.28 3.70 -12.56
N VAL A 60 -4.64 4.70 -12.01
CA VAL A 60 -4.55 6.05 -12.56
C VAL A 60 -3.10 6.32 -12.92
N GLY A 61 -2.91 7.12 -13.94
CA GLY A 61 -1.57 7.52 -14.35
C GLY A 61 -1.56 8.54 -15.46
N THR A 62 -0.44 8.60 -16.13
CA THR A 62 -0.13 9.60 -17.16
C THR A 62 0.38 8.88 -18.39
N THR A 63 -0.06 9.31 -19.56
CA THR A 63 0.30 8.72 -20.84
C THR A 63 0.50 9.80 -21.92
N ASN A 64 1.47 9.59 -22.78
CA ASN A 64 1.58 10.29 -24.04
C ASN A 64 1.41 9.36 -25.26
N SER A 65 0.94 8.15 -25.02
CA SER A 65 0.52 7.22 -26.06
C SER A 65 -0.84 7.64 -26.62
N ASN A 66 -0.99 7.69 -27.93
CA ASN A 66 -2.24 8.15 -28.56
C ASN A 66 -3.19 7.02 -28.98
N SER A 67 -2.83 5.74 -28.76
CA SER A 67 -3.69 4.57 -28.97
C SER A 67 -3.46 3.48 -27.91
N ASP A 68 -4.34 2.48 -27.90
CA ASP A 68 -4.29 1.26 -27.06
C ASP A 68 -4.51 1.44 -25.55
N ILE A 69 -4.54 2.66 -25.03
CA ILE A 69 -4.90 2.95 -23.64
C ILE A 69 -6.41 2.78 -23.42
N ALA A 70 -7.25 3.51 -24.19
CA ALA A 70 -8.69 3.50 -23.96
C ALA A 70 -9.40 2.29 -24.58
N THR A 71 -10.56 1.94 -24.03
CA THR A 71 -11.47 0.94 -24.60
C THR A 71 -12.50 1.60 -25.53
N VAL A 72 -13.07 0.82 -26.44
CA VAL A 72 -14.17 1.29 -27.30
C VAL A 72 -15.34 1.73 -26.42
N GLY A 73 -15.89 2.92 -26.71
CA GLY A 73 -16.98 3.52 -25.94
C GLY A 73 -16.58 4.20 -24.64
N ALA A 74 -15.30 4.37 -24.38
CA ALA A 74 -14.79 5.14 -23.25
C ALA A 74 -15.21 6.62 -23.33
N HIS A 75 -15.13 7.34 -22.21
CA HIS A 75 -15.38 8.77 -22.15
C HIS A 75 -14.51 9.55 -23.14
N GLN A 76 -13.23 9.21 -23.20
CA GLN A 76 -12.24 9.77 -24.13
C GLN A 76 -11.40 8.62 -24.69
N THR A 77 -11.45 8.44 -26.03
CA THR A 77 -10.81 7.31 -26.72
C THR A 77 -9.47 7.66 -27.35
N ILE A 78 -9.12 8.92 -27.38
CA ILE A 78 -7.90 9.44 -28.00
C ILE A 78 -7.25 10.40 -27.01
N CYS A 79 -5.92 10.38 -26.90
CA CYS A 79 -5.15 11.40 -26.20
C CYS A 79 -5.43 12.77 -26.86
N ALA A 80 -5.90 13.73 -26.08
CA ALA A 80 -6.26 15.05 -26.60
C ALA A 80 -5.09 16.04 -26.59
N GLY A 81 -4.02 15.70 -25.89
CA GLY A 81 -2.78 16.47 -25.90
C GLY A 81 -2.24 16.59 -27.33
N GLY A 82 -2.56 17.70 -27.98
CA GLY A 82 -2.41 17.90 -29.42
C GLY A 82 -1.00 18.17 -29.91
N ASP A 83 -0.88 18.24 -31.24
CA ASP A 83 0.30 18.72 -31.94
C ASP A 83 0.70 20.10 -31.44
N THR A 84 1.72 20.16 -30.63
CA THR A 84 2.26 21.44 -30.17
C THR A 84 3.20 22.01 -31.19
N ILE A 85 3.16 23.33 -31.33
CA ILE A 85 4.16 24.12 -32.05
C ILE A 85 5.51 23.84 -31.39
N GLY A 86 6.35 22.98 -32.02
CA GLY A 86 7.67 22.64 -31.54
C GLY A 86 7.92 21.13 -31.32
N GLY A 87 6.98 20.23 -31.65
CA GLY A 87 7.20 18.77 -31.63
C GLY A 87 7.06 18.08 -30.28
N PHE A 88 6.46 18.75 -29.30
CA PHE A 88 6.09 18.11 -28.02
C PHE A 88 4.60 17.79 -28.02
N SER A 89 4.23 16.53 -27.98
CA SER A 89 2.82 16.16 -27.76
C SER A 89 2.44 16.37 -26.31
N GLY A 90 1.21 16.77 -26.07
CA GLY A 90 0.63 16.81 -24.73
C GLY A 90 0.54 15.43 -24.11
N THR A 91 0.37 15.42 -22.84
CA THR A 91 0.24 14.23 -22.01
C THR A 91 -1.15 14.24 -21.38
N ASP A 92 -1.88 13.13 -21.44
CA ASP A 92 -3.18 13.00 -20.79
C ASP A 92 -3.08 12.10 -19.57
N ALA A 93 -3.96 12.32 -18.60
CA ALA A 93 -4.26 11.35 -17.58
C ALA A 93 -4.95 10.13 -18.19
N PHE A 94 -4.78 8.96 -17.58
CA PHE A 94 -5.59 7.79 -17.87
C PHE A 94 -6.19 7.17 -16.60
N LEU A 95 -7.30 6.49 -16.77
CA LEU A 95 -7.95 5.68 -15.74
C LEU A 95 -8.33 4.34 -16.35
N VAL A 96 -7.91 3.24 -15.71
CA VAL A 96 -8.22 1.88 -16.15
C VAL A 96 -8.74 1.03 -15.00
N LYS A 97 -9.71 0.17 -15.28
CA LYS A 97 -10.25 -0.84 -14.37
C LYS A 97 -9.89 -2.24 -14.83
N PHE A 98 -9.32 -3.02 -13.92
CA PHE A 98 -9.13 -4.47 -14.05
C PHE A 98 -10.01 -5.20 -13.03
N ASN A 99 -10.49 -6.39 -13.36
CA ASN A 99 -11.10 -7.24 -12.35
C ASN A 99 -10.02 -7.93 -11.47
N SER A 100 -10.46 -8.63 -10.44
CA SER A 100 -9.56 -9.32 -9.49
C SER A 100 -8.66 -10.39 -10.12
N SER A 101 -8.96 -10.83 -11.35
CA SER A 101 -8.17 -11.79 -12.14
C SER A 101 -7.24 -11.12 -13.16
N GLY A 102 -7.12 -9.78 -13.17
CA GLY A 102 -6.22 -9.04 -14.06
C GLY A 102 -6.78 -8.82 -15.48
N VAL A 103 -8.09 -9.03 -15.70
CA VAL A 103 -8.72 -8.76 -16.99
C VAL A 103 -9.20 -7.32 -17.05
N ARG A 104 -8.71 -6.54 -18.03
CA ARG A 104 -9.13 -5.16 -18.27
C ARG A 104 -10.64 -5.10 -18.56
N GLN A 105 -11.36 -4.28 -17.82
CA GLN A 105 -12.80 -4.09 -17.96
C GLN A 105 -13.12 -2.89 -18.85
N TRP A 106 -12.53 -1.76 -18.53
CA TRP A 106 -12.62 -0.52 -19.30
C TRP A 106 -11.43 0.38 -19.00
N ALA A 107 -11.16 1.31 -19.89
CA ALA A 107 -10.14 2.35 -19.71
C ALA A 107 -10.48 3.57 -20.55
N THR A 108 -10.04 4.74 -20.08
CA THR A 108 -10.27 6.03 -20.73
C THR A 108 -9.05 6.94 -20.56
N TYR A 109 -8.81 7.80 -21.54
CA TYR A 109 -8.02 9.01 -21.32
C TYR A 109 -8.86 10.04 -20.58
N TYR A 110 -8.20 11.02 -20.01
CA TYR A 110 -8.84 12.20 -19.43
C TYR A 110 -7.89 13.40 -19.51
N GLY A 111 -8.26 14.38 -20.34
CA GLY A 111 -7.48 15.57 -20.55
C GLY A 111 -8.10 16.49 -21.59
N GLY A 112 -7.43 17.58 -21.86
CA GLY A 112 -7.72 18.52 -22.93
C GLY A 112 -6.54 18.68 -23.89
N SER A 113 -6.36 19.87 -24.47
CA SER A 113 -5.34 20.10 -25.50
C SER A 113 -3.91 20.30 -24.96
N GLU A 114 -3.77 20.46 -23.66
CA GLU A 114 -2.49 20.72 -23.00
C GLU A 114 -2.08 19.52 -22.14
N TRP A 115 -1.21 19.73 -21.17
CA TRP A 115 -0.72 18.66 -20.29
C TRP A 115 -1.69 18.38 -19.15
N ASP A 116 -2.04 17.11 -19.01
CA ASP A 116 -2.93 16.60 -17.97
C ASP A 116 -2.33 15.36 -17.31
N TYR A 117 -2.04 15.43 -16.01
CA TYR A 117 -1.40 14.37 -15.27
C TYR A 117 -2.38 13.76 -14.27
N GLY A 118 -2.66 12.45 -14.36
CA GLY A 118 -3.38 11.72 -13.34
C GLY A 118 -2.46 11.36 -12.17
N ILE A 119 -2.79 11.80 -10.96
CA ILE A 119 -1.89 11.71 -9.80
C ILE A 119 -2.39 10.71 -8.77
N SER A 120 -3.68 10.78 -8.40
CA SER A 120 -4.23 9.95 -7.34
C SER A 120 -5.69 9.59 -7.62
N CYS A 121 -6.16 8.51 -7.01
CA CYS A 121 -7.55 8.09 -7.10
C CYS A 121 -8.10 7.61 -5.76
N ALA A 122 -9.42 7.77 -5.61
CA ALA A 122 -10.20 7.28 -4.50
C ALA A 122 -11.49 6.63 -5.00
N ILE A 123 -12.11 5.79 -4.17
CA ILE A 123 -13.35 5.10 -4.52
C ILE A 123 -14.37 5.25 -3.39
N ASP A 124 -15.64 5.52 -3.72
CA ASP A 124 -16.71 5.55 -2.73
C ASP A 124 -17.39 4.16 -2.56
N ALA A 125 -18.19 4.03 -1.51
CA ALA A 125 -18.90 2.78 -1.21
C ALA A 125 -19.89 2.33 -2.33
N SER A 126 -20.25 3.23 -3.25
CA SER A 126 -21.08 2.95 -4.42
C SER A 126 -20.27 2.46 -5.63
N GLY A 127 -18.94 2.39 -5.49
CA GLY A 127 -18.02 2.00 -6.56
C GLY A 127 -17.75 3.11 -7.58
N ASN A 128 -18.10 4.37 -7.28
CA ASN A 128 -17.65 5.48 -8.12
C ASN A 128 -16.18 5.76 -7.82
N VAL A 129 -15.39 5.97 -8.87
CA VAL A 129 -13.99 6.33 -8.77
C VAL A 129 -13.79 7.81 -9.02
N TYR A 130 -13.00 8.42 -8.17
CA TYR A 130 -12.58 9.80 -8.28
C TYR A 130 -11.11 9.83 -8.67
N MET A 131 -10.76 10.67 -9.61
CA MET A 131 -9.37 10.91 -10.01
C MET A 131 -9.06 12.39 -9.83
N ILE A 132 -7.92 12.65 -9.24
CA ILE A 132 -7.33 13.99 -9.20
C ILE A 132 -6.05 14.04 -10.03
N GLY A 133 -5.72 15.24 -10.45
CA GLY A 133 -4.48 15.48 -11.18
C GLY A 133 -4.18 16.96 -11.34
N SER A 134 -3.11 17.25 -12.04
CA SER A 134 -2.77 18.60 -12.50
C SER A 134 -3.12 18.77 -13.97
N THR A 135 -3.46 20.00 -14.36
CA THR A 135 -3.89 20.31 -15.73
C THR A 135 -3.40 21.69 -16.15
N SER A 136 -3.01 21.80 -17.42
CA SER A 136 -2.84 23.10 -18.10
C SER A 136 -3.96 23.34 -19.11
N SER A 137 -4.86 22.37 -19.30
CA SER A 137 -5.91 22.44 -20.32
C SER A 137 -7.06 23.35 -19.90
N THR A 138 -7.41 24.27 -20.78
CA THR A 138 -8.50 25.25 -20.55
C THR A 138 -9.89 24.71 -20.91
N SER A 139 -9.96 23.51 -21.48
CA SER A 139 -11.20 22.84 -21.90
C SER A 139 -11.06 21.33 -21.78
N GLY A 140 -12.17 20.60 -21.87
CA GLY A 140 -12.19 19.11 -21.74
C GLY A 140 -12.31 18.62 -20.30
N ILE A 141 -11.95 19.41 -19.30
CA ILE A 141 -11.87 19.06 -17.88
C ILE A 141 -13.21 19.27 -17.16
N ALA A 142 -13.67 20.52 -17.05
CA ALA A 142 -14.87 20.83 -16.27
C ALA A 142 -16.18 20.54 -17.02
N THR A 143 -17.19 20.09 -16.28
CA THR A 143 -18.57 19.98 -16.78
C THR A 143 -19.32 21.29 -16.55
N ALA A 144 -20.38 21.54 -17.33
CA ALA A 144 -21.25 22.69 -17.11
C ALA A 144 -21.84 22.65 -15.69
N GLY A 145 -21.75 23.77 -14.96
CA GLY A 145 -22.23 23.88 -13.57
C GLY A 145 -21.32 23.25 -12.51
N ALA A 146 -20.09 22.88 -12.86
CA ALA A 146 -19.08 22.44 -11.91
C ALA A 146 -18.74 23.53 -10.89
N HIS A 147 -18.10 23.15 -9.78
CA HIS A 147 -17.64 24.08 -8.74
C HIS A 147 -16.72 25.17 -9.31
N GLU A 148 -15.78 24.77 -10.15
CA GLU A 148 -14.88 25.68 -10.86
C GLU A 148 -14.81 25.25 -12.34
N THR A 149 -15.10 26.19 -13.25
CA THR A 149 -15.09 25.97 -14.71
C THR A 149 -13.94 26.68 -15.41
N THR A 150 -13.26 27.57 -14.72
CA THR A 150 -12.07 28.25 -15.19
C THR A 150 -10.84 27.41 -14.90
N VAL A 151 -9.89 27.37 -15.83
CA VAL A 151 -8.65 26.61 -15.64
C VAL A 151 -7.94 27.02 -14.34
N ASN A 152 -7.52 26.01 -13.62
CA ASN A 152 -6.73 26.14 -12.40
C ASN A 152 -5.73 25.00 -12.33
N ASP A 153 -4.83 24.95 -11.34
CA ASP A 153 -3.71 24.01 -11.27
C ASP A 153 -4.16 22.54 -11.22
N GLY A 154 -5.28 22.25 -10.54
CA GLY A 154 -5.76 20.91 -10.31
C GLY A 154 -7.11 20.60 -10.95
N PHE A 155 -7.35 19.32 -11.21
CA PHE A 155 -8.66 18.80 -11.58
C PHE A 155 -9.13 17.69 -10.64
N LEU A 156 -10.45 17.59 -10.47
CA LEU A 156 -11.15 16.50 -9.83
C LEU A 156 -12.25 16.00 -10.77
N VAL A 157 -12.27 14.69 -11.05
CA VAL A 157 -13.29 14.07 -11.90
C VAL A 157 -13.87 12.83 -11.26
N LYS A 158 -15.17 12.61 -11.44
CA LYS A 158 -15.90 11.43 -10.99
C LYS A 158 -16.34 10.58 -12.17
N PHE A 159 -16.04 9.28 -12.11
CA PHE A 159 -16.58 8.25 -12.99
C PHE A 159 -17.42 7.27 -12.16
N ASN A 160 -18.46 6.69 -12.76
CA ASN A 160 -19.15 5.57 -12.12
C ASN A 160 -18.36 4.26 -12.35
N SER A 161 -18.81 3.17 -11.72
CA SER A 161 -18.14 1.85 -11.80
C SER A 161 -18.03 1.27 -13.21
N SER A 162 -18.80 1.81 -14.18
CA SER A 162 -18.78 1.44 -15.60
C SER A 162 -17.93 2.36 -16.46
N GLY A 163 -17.19 3.31 -15.89
CA GLY A 163 -16.32 4.22 -16.61
C GLY A 163 -17.03 5.42 -17.27
N VAL A 164 -18.29 5.69 -16.92
CA VAL A 164 -19.00 6.86 -17.44
C VAL A 164 -18.72 8.08 -16.55
N ARG A 165 -18.17 9.15 -17.14
CA ARG A 165 -17.93 10.42 -16.43
C ARG A 165 -19.26 10.98 -15.92
N GLN A 166 -19.29 11.31 -14.63
CA GLN A 166 -20.43 11.92 -13.98
C GLN A 166 -20.30 13.45 -13.97
N TRP A 167 -19.15 13.93 -13.53
CA TRP A 167 -18.79 15.35 -13.53
C TRP A 167 -17.26 15.51 -13.45
N GLY A 168 -16.77 16.70 -13.78
CA GLY A 168 -15.39 17.14 -13.61
C GLY A 168 -15.35 18.61 -13.26
N THR A 169 -14.39 19.04 -12.46
CA THR A 169 -14.17 20.42 -12.02
C THR A 169 -12.67 20.72 -11.90
N TYR A 170 -12.31 21.96 -12.09
CA TYR A 170 -11.00 22.46 -11.63
C TYR A 170 -11.03 22.71 -10.13
N PHE A 171 -9.87 22.82 -9.51
CA PHE A 171 -9.69 23.31 -8.14
C PHE A 171 -8.34 24.00 -7.99
N GLU A 172 -8.23 24.89 -6.99
CA GLU A 172 -7.04 25.64 -6.66
C GLU A 172 -5.98 24.77 -5.99
N GLY A 173 -4.72 24.88 -6.45
CA GLY A 173 -3.55 24.19 -5.90
C GLY A 173 -3.23 22.84 -6.54
N ASN A 174 -2.01 22.37 -6.31
CA ASN A 174 -1.51 21.10 -6.82
C ASN A 174 -1.89 19.96 -5.87
N GLY A 175 -2.90 19.18 -6.24
CA GLY A 175 -3.35 18.01 -5.47
C GLY A 175 -2.37 16.85 -5.59
N ASN A 176 -1.92 16.30 -4.45
CA ASN A 176 -1.00 15.17 -4.40
C ASN A 176 -1.72 13.84 -4.08
N ALA A 177 -2.78 13.88 -3.26
CA ALA A 177 -3.55 12.69 -2.92
C ALA A 177 -5.01 13.03 -2.65
N CYS A 178 -5.88 12.03 -2.86
CA CYS A 178 -7.27 12.12 -2.47
C CYS A 178 -7.74 10.83 -1.77
N THR A 179 -8.77 10.98 -0.94
CA THR A 179 -9.46 9.88 -0.26
C THR A 179 -10.95 10.18 -0.16
N THR A 180 -11.78 9.15 0.10
CA THR A 180 -13.22 9.32 0.32
C THR A 180 -13.61 8.86 1.73
N ASP A 181 -14.63 9.52 2.32
CA ASP A 181 -15.28 9.00 3.51
C ASP A 181 -16.47 8.08 3.17
N ALA A 182 -17.03 7.43 4.17
CA ALA A 182 -18.17 6.51 4.01
C ALA A 182 -19.44 7.19 3.42
N SER A 183 -19.53 8.52 3.47
CA SER A 183 -20.62 9.32 2.89
C SER A 183 -20.34 9.69 1.43
N GLY A 184 -19.20 9.30 0.88
CA GLY A 184 -18.76 9.62 -0.48
C GLY A 184 -18.27 11.06 -0.64
N ASN A 185 -17.92 11.76 0.44
CA ASN A 185 -17.21 13.03 0.33
C ASN A 185 -15.75 12.76 -0.03
N ILE A 186 -15.16 13.68 -0.78
CA ILE A 186 -13.79 13.58 -1.27
C ILE A 186 -12.93 14.60 -0.51
N TYR A 187 -11.81 14.15 0.00
CA TYR A 187 -10.78 14.99 0.60
C TYR A 187 -9.56 15.01 -0.33
N ILE A 188 -9.01 16.19 -0.57
CA ILE A 188 -7.82 16.41 -1.40
C ILE A 188 -6.79 17.13 -0.55
N VAL A 189 -5.56 16.65 -0.58
CA VAL A 189 -4.39 17.29 0.03
C VAL A 189 -3.35 17.61 -1.03
N GLY A 190 -2.55 18.62 -0.79
CA GLY A 190 -1.52 19.01 -1.73
C GLY A 190 -0.69 20.19 -1.25
N LEU A 191 -0.14 20.91 -2.22
CA LEU A 191 0.64 22.12 -2.03
C LEU A 191 -0.02 23.27 -2.81
N THR A 192 -0.03 24.44 -2.22
CA THR A 192 -0.47 25.67 -2.91
C THR A 192 0.45 26.85 -2.60
N ASN A 193 0.66 27.69 -3.62
CA ASN A 193 1.27 29.00 -3.49
C ASN A 193 0.21 30.13 -3.58
N SER A 194 -1.07 29.75 -3.75
CA SER A 194 -2.15 30.69 -3.86
C SER A 194 -2.60 31.19 -2.49
N THR A 195 -2.78 32.47 -2.37
CA THR A 195 -3.26 33.14 -1.15
C THR A 195 -4.80 33.21 -1.05
N SER A 196 -5.50 32.67 -2.04
CA SER A 196 -6.96 32.65 -2.12
C SER A 196 -7.48 31.34 -2.72
N GLY A 197 -8.78 31.13 -2.71
CA GLY A 197 -9.40 29.95 -3.36
C GLY A 197 -9.39 28.65 -2.52
N ILE A 198 -8.46 28.48 -1.58
CA ILE A 198 -8.36 27.28 -0.72
C ILE A 198 -9.26 27.38 0.51
N ALA A 199 -8.98 28.33 1.41
CA ALA A 199 -9.62 28.39 2.72
C ALA A 199 -11.06 28.92 2.66
N THR A 200 -11.92 28.34 3.48
CA THR A 200 -13.29 28.84 3.72
C THR A 200 -13.36 29.60 5.04
N ALA A 201 -14.41 30.39 5.22
CA ALA A 201 -14.64 31.09 6.48
C ALA A 201 -14.73 30.10 7.65
N GLY A 202 -13.98 30.36 8.73
CA GLY A 202 -13.90 29.49 9.91
C GLY A 202 -12.97 28.29 9.77
N ALA A 203 -12.18 28.20 8.69
CA ALA A 203 -11.16 27.17 8.54
C ALA A 203 -10.10 27.22 9.67
N HIS A 204 -9.43 26.11 9.89
CA HIS A 204 -8.30 26.02 10.85
C HIS A 204 -7.25 27.10 10.58
N GLN A 205 -6.88 27.26 9.30
CA GLN A 205 -5.96 28.32 8.84
C GLN A 205 -6.54 28.98 7.59
N THR A 206 -6.85 30.26 7.69
CA THR A 206 -7.49 31.03 6.61
C THR A 206 -6.50 31.79 5.73
N VAL A 207 -5.27 31.92 6.18
CA VAL A 207 -4.19 32.65 5.49
C VAL A 207 -2.97 31.75 5.39
N MET A 208 -2.37 31.72 4.22
CA MET A 208 -1.10 31.02 3.98
C MET A 208 0.02 31.61 4.85
N SER A 209 0.86 30.77 5.47
CA SER A 209 1.87 31.19 6.44
C SER A 209 3.27 31.39 5.86
N GLY A 210 3.55 30.85 4.66
CA GLY A 210 4.87 30.85 4.02
C GLY A 210 4.84 31.17 2.54
N SER A 211 5.84 30.72 1.80
CA SER A 211 5.90 30.81 0.34
C SER A 211 5.06 29.75 -0.35
N GLY A 212 4.62 28.74 0.38
CA GLY A 212 3.71 27.68 -0.05
C GLY A 212 3.34 26.82 1.15
N ASP A 213 2.06 26.56 1.33
CA ASP A 213 1.50 25.75 2.40
C ASP A 213 0.89 24.46 1.87
N ALA A 214 0.84 23.43 2.71
CA ALA A 214 -0.05 22.32 2.51
C ALA A 214 -1.50 22.81 2.55
N PHE A 215 -2.39 22.12 1.88
CA PHE A 215 -3.82 22.37 1.96
C PHE A 215 -4.60 21.07 2.14
N LEU A 216 -5.80 21.22 2.70
CA LEU A 216 -6.80 20.17 2.77
C LEU A 216 -8.15 20.78 2.37
N VAL A 217 -8.81 20.20 1.36
CA VAL A 217 -10.14 20.61 0.91
C VAL A 217 -11.08 19.40 0.88
N LYS A 218 -12.36 19.65 1.18
CA LYS A 218 -13.43 18.66 1.13
C LYS A 218 -14.45 19.05 0.08
N PHE A 219 -14.76 18.10 -0.80
CA PHE A 219 -15.89 18.16 -1.73
C PHE A 219 -16.93 17.12 -1.33
N ASN A 220 -18.21 17.38 -1.61
CA ASN A 220 -19.22 16.34 -1.52
C ASN A 220 -19.23 15.46 -2.78
N SER A 221 -20.03 14.39 -2.75
CA SER A 221 -20.15 13.42 -3.87
C SER A 221 -20.68 14.01 -5.18
N SER A 222 -21.20 15.24 -5.14
CA SER A 222 -21.66 16.01 -6.31
C SER A 222 -20.63 17.02 -6.83
N GLY A 223 -19.41 17.03 -6.27
CA GLY A 223 -18.34 17.92 -6.69
C GLY A 223 -18.44 19.36 -6.16
N VAL A 224 -19.25 19.60 -5.12
CA VAL A 224 -19.36 20.92 -4.50
C VAL A 224 -18.42 21.00 -3.31
N LYS A 225 -17.52 21.98 -3.31
CA LYS A 225 -16.60 22.26 -2.19
C LYS A 225 -17.40 22.59 -0.92
N GLN A 226 -17.09 21.89 0.17
CA GLN A 226 -17.73 22.04 1.47
C GLN A 226 -16.92 22.96 2.38
N TRP A 227 -15.64 22.70 2.48
CA TRP A 227 -14.69 23.51 3.22
C TRP A 227 -13.27 23.28 2.71
N GLY A 228 -12.35 24.17 3.06
CA GLY A 228 -10.94 24.04 2.80
C GLY A 228 -10.13 24.84 3.80
N THR A 229 -8.90 24.42 4.06
CA THR A 229 -7.97 25.06 4.96
C THR A 229 -6.54 24.98 4.41
N TYR A 230 -5.73 26.00 4.66
CA TYR A 230 -4.28 25.86 4.60
C TYR A 230 -3.79 25.08 5.81
N PHE A 231 -2.60 24.54 5.72
CA PHE A 231 -1.90 23.92 6.84
C PHE A 231 -0.40 24.15 6.67
N GLY A 232 0.14 24.96 7.56
CA GLY A 232 1.56 25.29 7.60
C GLY A 232 1.91 26.09 8.85
N GLY A 233 3.17 26.26 9.08
CA GLY A 233 3.67 26.96 10.25
C GLY A 233 4.61 28.10 9.89
N ALA A 234 5.25 28.68 10.89
CA ALA A 234 6.29 29.68 10.69
C ALA A 234 7.60 28.98 10.34
N SER A 235 8.06 29.15 9.10
CA SER A 235 9.38 28.67 8.67
C SER A 235 10.45 29.69 9.03
N SER A 236 11.61 29.24 9.51
CA SER A 236 12.75 30.09 9.82
C SER A 236 13.61 30.47 8.60
N GLY A 237 13.23 30.06 7.38
CA GLY A 237 14.03 30.25 6.15
C GLY A 237 13.18 30.44 4.88
N ALA A 238 13.76 31.10 3.90
CA ALA A 238 13.12 31.50 2.64
C ALA A 238 12.86 30.36 1.62
N SER A 239 13.13 29.10 1.96
CA SER A 239 13.18 28.00 0.97
C SER A 239 12.36 26.77 1.33
N GLY A 240 11.51 26.82 2.34
CA GLY A 240 10.71 25.65 2.73
C GLY A 240 9.22 25.82 2.47
N MET A 241 8.62 24.83 1.77
CA MET A 241 7.17 24.75 1.56
C MET A 241 6.63 23.52 2.30
N GLU A 242 5.54 23.72 3.01
CA GLU A 242 4.76 22.60 3.54
C GLU A 242 4.08 21.88 2.40
N LYS A 243 4.16 20.56 2.41
CA LYS A 243 3.47 19.72 1.41
C LYS A 243 2.60 18.69 2.12
N GLY A 244 1.30 18.72 1.85
CA GLY A 244 0.44 17.57 2.06
C GLY A 244 0.70 16.53 0.97
N ILE A 245 1.21 15.36 1.31
CA ILE A 245 1.63 14.35 0.34
C ILE A 245 0.61 13.22 0.23
N SER A 246 0.03 12.78 1.34
CA SER A 246 -0.97 11.71 1.36
C SER A 246 -2.06 11.97 2.38
N CYS A 247 -3.22 11.36 2.18
CA CYS A 247 -4.33 11.41 3.12
C CYS A 247 -5.10 10.09 3.20
N ALA A 248 -5.68 9.84 4.36
CA ALA A 248 -6.56 8.71 4.61
C ALA A 248 -7.73 9.14 5.50
N THR A 249 -8.86 8.44 5.42
CA THR A 249 -10.02 8.67 6.30
C THR A 249 -10.24 7.47 7.20
N ASP A 250 -10.71 7.71 8.44
CA ASP A 250 -11.19 6.64 9.30
C ASP A 250 -12.71 6.41 9.14
N ALA A 251 -13.23 5.36 9.77
CA ALA A 251 -14.65 5.00 9.71
C ALA A 251 -15.59 6.07 10.31
N LEU A 252 -15.07 7.01 11.09
CA LEU A 252 -15.81 8.12 11.67
C LEU A 252 -15.82 9.38 10.76
N GLY A 253 -15.15 9.29 9.60
CA GLY A 253 -15.00 10.38 8.65
C GLY A 253 -13.97 11.44 9.06
N ASN A 254 -13.10 11.15 10.04
CA ASN A 254 -11.93 11.99 10.26
C ASN A 254 -10.95 11.78 9.11
N VAL A 255 -10.22 12.85 8.76
CA VAL A 255 -9.19 12.80 7.74
C VAL A 255 -7.82 13.04 8.36
N TYR A 256 -6.88 12.19 7.99
CA TYR A 256 -5.47 12.30 8.33
C TYR A 256 -4.72 12.81 7.11
N MET A 257 -3.82 13.76 7.32
CA MET A 257 -2.90 14.25 6.30
C MET A 257 -1.47 14.08 6.78
N VAL A 258 -0.62 13.60 5.90
CA VAL A 258 0.82 13.46 6.12
C VAL A 258 1.58 14.20 5.05
N GLY A 259 2.82 14.53 5.34
CA GLY A 259 3.69 15.20 4.41
C GLY A 259 5.01 15.64 5.02
N GLN A 260 5.54 16.73 4.54
CA GLN A 260 6.79 17.33 5.03
C GLN A 260 6.58 18.79 5.41
N THR A 261 7.32 19.24 6.41
CA THR A 261 7.31 20.63 6.88
C THR A 261 8.72 21.10 7.24
N PRO A 262 9.15 22.28 6.80
CA PRO A 262 10.33 22.95 7.30
C PRO A 262 10.04 23.85 8.50
N SER A 263 8.77 23.97 8.92
CA SER A 263 8.35 24.89 9.97
C SER A 263 8.65 24.35 11.35
N THR A 264 9.24 25.19 12.18
CA THR A 264 9.61 24.85 13.56
C THR A 264 8.50 25.09 14.58
N SER A 265 7.34 25.61 14.14
CA SER A 265 6.16 25.86 14.98
C SER A 265 4.88 25.85 14.14
N GLY A 266 3.73 25.74 14.80
CA GLY A 266 2.42 25.75 14.13
C GLY A 266 1.91 24.39 13.63
N ILE A 267 2.71 23.33 13.72
CA ILE A 267 2.39 21.97 13.23
C ILE A 267 1.83 21.09 14.36
N ALA A 268 2.57 20.98 15.46
CA ALA A 268 2.24 20.08 16.55
C ALA A 268 1.32 20.73 17.60
N THR A 269 0.41 19.93 18.13
CA THR A 269 -0.45 20.31 19.26
C THR A 269 0.21 19.96 20.59
N THR A 270 -0.23 20.63 21.66
CA THR A 270 0.22 20.32 23.03
C THR A 270 -0.10 18.87 23.37
N GLY A 271 0.91 18.13 23.86
CA GLY A 271 0.77 16.71 24.21
C GLY A 271 0.93 15.73 23.03
N ALA A 272 1.23 16.23 21.84
CA ALA A 272 1.56 15.37 20.68
C ALA A 272 2.80 14.50 20.96
N HIS A 273 2.95 13.44 20.16
CA HIS A 273 4.10 12.54 20.25
C HIS A 273 5.43 13.29 20.12
N GLN A 274 5.54 14.18 19.15
CA GLN A 274 6.71 15.06 18.95
C GLN A 274 6.22 16.49 18.75
N THR A 275 6.51 17.34 19.74
CA THR A 275 6.08 18.75 19.75
C THR A 275 7.14 19.68 19.20
N ILE A 276 8.38 19.21 19.06
CA ILE A 276 9.53 19.99 18.62
C ILE A 276 10.02 19.42 17.28
N TYR A 277 10.29 20.32 16.35
CA TYR A 277 10.96 20.02 15.09
C TYR A 277 12.30 19.34 15.34
N GLY A 278 12.56 18.21 14.66
CA GLY A 278 13.73 17.37 14.91
C GLY A 278 15.03 17.93 14.33
N GLY A 279 14.96 18.57 13.17
CA GLY A 279 16.12 19.15 12.50
C GLY A 279 16.13 18.95 10.98
N GLY A 280 17.30 19.12 10.38
CA GLY A 280 17.45 18.99 8.92
C GLY A 280 16.72 20.08 8.14
N SER A 281 16.41 19.79 6.88
CA SER A 281 15.67 20.72 6.01
C SER A 281 14.17 20.58 6.11
N CYS A 282 13.65 19.41 6.52
CA CYS A 282 12.24 19.20 6.83
C CYS A 282 12.05 17.94 7.71
N ASP A 283 10.97 17.95 8.50
CA ASP A 283 10.44 16.78 9.19
C ASP A 283 9.15 16.31 8.52
N ALA A 284 8.85 15.02 8.65
CA ALA A 284 7.51 14.53 8.38
C ALA A 284 6.51 15.12 9.40
N PHE A 285 5.27 15.27 9.00
CA PHE A 285 4.17 15.58 9.90
C PHE A 285 3.00 14.62 9.70
N LEU A 286 2.21 14.46 10.76
CA LEU A 286 0.92 13.80 10.72
C LEU A 286 -0.09 14.69 11.47
N VAL A 287 -1.22 14.98 10.82
CA VAL A 287 -2.29 15.79 11.41
C VAL A 287 -3.65 15.15 11.18
N LYS A 288 -4.53 15.23 12.17
CA LYS A 288 -5.91 14.76 12.12
C LYS A 288 -6.88 15.92 12.15
N PHE A 289 -7.82 15.93 11.20
CA PHE A 289 -9.00 16.78 11.20
C PHE A 289 -10.27 15.95 11.33
N ASN A 290 -11.30 16.47 11.96
CA ASN A 290 -12.62 15.85 11.90
C ASN A 290 -13.31 16.15 10.56
N SER A 291 -14.46 15.52 10.32
CA SER A 291 -15.22 15.68 9.07
C SER A 291 -15.70 17.11 8.78
N SER A 292 -15.67 17.99 9.78
CA SER A 292 -16.01 19.42 9.67
C SER A 292 -14.80 20.34 9.47
N GLY A 293 -13.59 19.79 9.33
CA GLY A 293 -12.36 20.56 9.11
C GLY A 293 -11.73 21.14 10.38
N VAL A 294 -12.15 20.68 11.56
CA VAL A 294 -11.54 21.11 12.84
C VAL A 294 -10.36 20.20 13.15
N MET A 295 -9.18 20.79 13.30
CA MET A 295 -7.98 20.08 13.71
C MET A 295 -8.15 19.46 15.10
N GLN A 296 -7.85 18.17 15.22
CA GLN A 296 -7.95 17.42 16.47
C GLN A 296 -6.58 17.34 17.16
N TRP A 297 -5.57 16.97 16.40
CA TRP A 297 -4.18 16.95 16.84
C TRP A 297 -3.22 16.95 15.63
N GLY A 298 -1.98 17.33 15.87
CA GLY A 298 -0.90 17.26 14.90
C GLY A 298 0.43 17.00 15.62
N THR A 299 1.34 16.31 14.96
CA THR A 299 2.67 15.95 15.46
C THR A 299 3.70 16.05 14.35
N TYR A 300 4.93 16.40 14.71
CA TYR A 300 6.09 16.10 13.89
C TYR A 300 6.41 14.60 13.99
N TYR A 301 7.16 14.10 13.03
CA TYR A 301 7.79 12.80 13.11
C TYR A 301 9.10 12.82 12.34
N GLY A 302 10.19 12.87 13.06
CA GLY A 302 11.52 12.97 12.46
C GLY A 302 12.63 13.07 13.51
N GLY A 303 13.84 13.09 13.00
CA GLY A 303 15.04 13.24 13.78
C GLY A 303 15.84 14.48 13.37
N ALA A 304 17.17 14.38 13.39
CA ALA A 304 18.06 15.48 13.02
C ALA A 304 18.28 15.57 11.49
N GLY A 305 17.82 14.56 10.73
CA GLY A 305 17.98 14.48 9.28
C GLY A 305 16.84 15.13 8.51
N VAL A 306 16.70 14.75 7.24
CA VAL A 306 15.55 15.08 6.40
C VAL A 306 14.55 13.94 6.52
N ASP A 307 13.35 14.23 6.99
CA ASP A 307 12.32 13.23 7.22
C ASP A 307 11.07 13.58 6.39
N ILE A 308 10.60 12.65 5.57
CA ILE A 308 9.47 12.88 4.67
C ILE A 308 8.41 11.79 4.90
N GLY A 309 7.17 12.21 5.19
CA GLY A 309 6.02 11.31 5.23
C GLY A 309 5.39 11.20 3.84
N TYR A 310 5.50 10.04 3.20
CA TYR A 310 4.99 9.84 1.85
C TYR A 310 3.58 9.26 1.78
N SER A 311 3.20 8.46 2.77
CA SER A 311 1.91 7.77 2.71
C SER A 311 1.32 7.56 4.09
N CYS A 312 0.00 7.57 4.17
CA CYS A 312 -0.73 7.12 5.34
C CYS A 312 -1.89 6.21 4.98
N ALA A 313 -2.20 5.30 5.91
CA ALA A 313 -3.35 4.42 5.83
C ALA A 313 -3.99 4.28 7.22
N THR A 314 -5.29 4.00 7.28
CA THR A 314 -6.01 3.77 8.54
C THR A 314 -6.48 2.33 8.62
N ASP A 315 -6.45 1.71 9.80
CA ASP A 315 -7.08 0.41 10.02
C ASP A 315 -8.54 0.55 10.49
N ALA A 316 -9.26 -0.57 10.53
CA ALA A 316 -10.67 -0.61 10.92
C ALA A 316 -10.92 -0.14 12.37
N THR A 317 -9.90 -0.08 13.22
CA THR A 317 -9.97 0.38 14.60
C THR A 317 -9.63 1.86 14.77
N GLY A 318 -9.33 2.56 13.65
CA GLY A 318 -9.04 3.98 13.61
C GLY A 318 -7.58 4.33 13.95
N ASN A 319 -6.68 3.35 14.00
CA ASN A 319 -5.25 3.65 14.04
C ASN A 319 -4.80 4.16 12.68
N VAL A 320 -3.77 5.00 12.67
CA VAL A 320 -3.14 5.53 11.45
C VAL A 320 -1.69 5.06 11.38
N TYR A 321 -1.31 4.63 10.19
CA TYR A 321 0.05 4.27 9.84
C TYR A 321 0.64 5.38 8.98
N LEU A 322 1.89 5.74 9.24
CA LEU A 322 2.67 6.67 8.45
C LEU A 322 3.92 5.95 7.94
N ALA A 323 4.09 5.94 6.62
CA ALA A 323 5.30 5.46 5.96
C ALA A 323 6.03 6.61 5.29
N GLY A 324 7.35 6.53 5.26
CA GLY A 324 8.18 7.57 4.70
C GLY A 324 9.65 7.17 4.65
N ASP A 325 10.51 8.15 4.44
CA ASP A 325 11.96 7.98 4.53
C ASP A 325 12.61 8.98 5.47
N THR A 326 13.75 8.59 5.99
CA THR A 326 14.65 9.43 6.79
C THR A 326 16.02 9.43 6.13
N GLN A 327 16.57 10.62 5.90
CA GLN A 327 17.87 10.81 5.27
C GLN A 327 18.85 11.29 6.33
N GLN A 328 19.99 10.63 6.40
CA GLN A 328 21.04 11.01 7.34
C GLN A 328 22.20 11.69 6.63
N GLU A 329 22.12 13.02 6.50
CA GLU A 329 23.27 13.82 6.08
C GLU A 329 24.20 14.06 7.28
N PHE A 330 25.27 13.26 7.42
CA PHE A 330 26.39 13.48 8.34
C PHE A 330 26.10 13.51 9.86
N LEU A 331 24.91 13.14 10.31
CA LEU A 331 24.51 13.17 11.72
C LEU A 331 24.37 11.76 12.31
N PRO A 332 24.58 11.57 13.62
CA PRO A 332 24.32 10.27 14.25
C PRO A 332 22.84 9.92 14.14
N ALA A 333 22.57 8.62 13.98
CA ALA A 333 21.23 8.07 13.83
C ALA A 333 20.18 8.76 14.71
N SER A 334 19.08 9.18 14.08
CA SER A 334 17.96 9.87 14.73
C SER A 334 17.40 9.03 15.88
N SER A 335 17.70 9.44 17.12
CA SER A 335 17.10 8.80 18.28
C SER A 335 15.61 9.16 18.35
N GLY A 336 14.75 8.20 18.62
CA GLY A 336 13.32 8.45 18.87
C GLY A 336 12.35 8.01 17.78
N MET A 337 12.77 7.67 16.56
CA MET A 337 11.90 7.20 15.51
C MET A 337 11.42 5.75 15.72
N THR A 338 12.19 4.92 16.40
CA THR A 338 11.85 3.52 16.66
C THR A 338 11.39 3.26 18.09
N THR A 339 10.74 2.13 18.30
CA THR A 339 10.33 1.64 19.63
C THR A 339 11.16 0.43 20.05
N ILE A 340 11.20 0.15 21.36
CA ILE A 340 11.81 -1.09 21.86
C ILE A 340 11.09 -2.29 21.24
N GLY A 341 11.85 -3.24 20.70
CA GLY A 341 11.31 -4.40 20.02
C GLY A 341 10.89 -4.18 18.56
N ALA A 342 11.20 -3.01 17.98
CA ALA A 342 11.01 -2.75 16.56
C ALA A 342 11.68 -3.80 15.68
N HIS A 343 11.13 -4.05 14.50
CA HIS A 343 11.76 -4.94 13.52
C HIS A 343 13.20 -4.52 13.19
N GLN A 344 13.41 -3.21 12.98
CA GLN A 344 14.72 -2.60 12.78
C GLN A 344 14.81 -1.35 13.67
N SER A 345 15.60 -1.45 14.74
CA SER A 345 15.74 -0.38 15.72
C SER A 345 16.82 0.63 15.37
N ALA A 346 17.75 0.26 14.49
CA ALA A 346 18.85 1.10 14.03
C ALA A 346 18.69 1.39 12.53
N TYR A 347 19.12 2.60 12.14
CA TYR A 347 19.29 2.99 10.74
C TYR A 347 20.22 2.00 10.03
N GLY A 348 19.85 1.50 8.85
CA GLY A 348 20.58 0.46 8.13
C GLY A 348 21.82 0.95 7.43
N GLY A 349 21.81 2.20 6.99
CA GLY A 349 22.94 2.84 6.30
C GLY A 349 22.55 3.50 4.98
N GLY A 350 23.56 3.93 4.24
CA GLY A 350 23.34 4.62 2.97
C GLY A 350 22.81 6.05 3.14
N TYR A 351 22.18 6.56 2.09
CA TYR A 351 21.66 7.92 2.06
C TYR A 351 20.29 8.05 2.74
N SER A 352 19.44 7.06 2.62
CA SER A 352 18.07 7.05 3.16
C SER A 352 17.62 5.65 3.54
N ASP A 353 16.87 5.51 4.65
CA ASP A 353 16.11 4.33 5.02
C ASP A 353 14.63 4.66 5.08
N GLY A 354 13.80 3.70 4.69
CA GLY A 354 12.37 3.76 4.93
C GLY A 354 12.03 3.69 6.42
N PHE A 355 10.89 4.25 6.80
CA PHE A 355 10.32 4.02 8.12
C PHE A 355 8.82 3.70 8.02
N LEU A 356 8.33 3.02 9.05
CA LEU A 356 6.91 2.77 9.27
C LEU A 356 6.58 2.98 10.74
N VAL A 357 5.53 3.77 11.01
CA VAL A 357 5.07 4.05 12.37
C VAL A 357 3.56 3.95 12.49
N LYS A 358 3.07 3.43 13.60
CA LYS A 358 1.65 3.34 13.96
C LYS A 358 1.33 4.29 15.10
N PHE A 359 0.26 5.07 14.92
CA PHE A 359 -0.38 5.87 15.96
C PHE A 359 -1.80 5.38 16.20
N ASP A 360 -2.30 5.52 17.42
CA ASP A 360 -3.73 5.34 17.67
C ASP A 360 -4.53 6.58 17.22
N SER A 361 -5.85 6.50 17.32
CA SER A 361 -6.75 7.58 16.90
C SER A 361 -6.57 8.89 17.65
N ASN A 362 -5.86 8.88 18.80
CA ASN A 362 -5.56 10.06 19.62
C ASN A 362 -4.16 10.63 19.35
N GLY A 363 -3.40 10.04 18.42
CA GLY A 363 -2.06 10.48 18.07
C GLY A 363 -0.96 9.93 19.00
N LEU A 364 -1.25 8.92 19.83
CA LEU A 364 -0.26 8.26 20.64
C LEU A 364 0.45 7.18 19.82
N ARG A 365 1.78 7.30 19.68
CA ARG A 365 2.59 6.31 18.98
C ARG A 365 2.51 4.94 19.66
N GLN A 366 2.17 3.92 18.90
CA GLN A 366 2.10 2.54 19.35
C GLN A 366 3.43 1.82 19.13
N TRP A 367 3.94 1.91 17.93
CA TRP A 367 5.26 1.39 17.55
C TRP A 367 5.82 2.14 16.33
N GLY A 368 7.13 2.05 16.13
CA GLY A 368 7.83 2.59 14.95
C GLY A 368 9.07 1.78 14.66
N THR A 369 9.41 1.61 13.39
CA THR A 369 10.54 0.84 12.89
C THR A 369 11.16 1.51 11.68
N TYR A 370 12.47 1.37 11.51
CA TYR A 370 13.13 1.56 10.20
C TYR A 370 12.87 0.35 9.32
N TYR A 371 13.09 0.52 8.03
CA TYR A 371 13.11 -0.56 7.05
C TYR A 371 14.07 -0.22 5.92
N GLY A 372 15.16 -0.95 5.84
CA GLY A 372 16.19 -0.76 4.82
C GLY A 372 17.39 -1.65 5.07
N GLY A 373 18.35 -1.56 4.16
CA GLY A 373 19.64 -2.22 4.30
C GLY A 373 20.78 -1.20 4.39
N SER A 374 21.90 -1.44 3.69
CA SER A 374 23.10 -0.59 3.80
C SER A 374 23.19 0.49 2.72
N LEU A 375 22.22 0.58 1.82
CA LEU A 375 22.17 1.55 0.72
C LEU A 375 20.86 2.35 0.80
N LEU A 376 20.51 3.05 -0.30
CA LEU A 376 19.29 3.85 -0.37
C LEU A 376 18.03 2.99 -0.35
N ASP A 377 17.14 3.26 0.59
CA ASP A 377 15.83 2.63 0.73
C ASP A 377 14.77 3.70 1.03
N VAL A 378 13.73 3.79 0.20
CA VAL A 378 12.66 4.80 0.30
C VAL A 378 11.31 4.13 0.29
N SER A 379 10.46 4.45 1.25
CA SER A 379 9.09 3.92 1.34
C SER A 379 8.10 4.93 0.77
N PHE A 380 7.46 4.63 -0.36
CA PHE A 380 6.53 5.54 -1.01
C PHE A 380 5.06 5.34 -0.65
N SER A 381 4.68 4.15 -0.21
CA SER A 381 3.27 3.84 -0.01
C SER A 381 3.06 2.86 1.13
N CYS A 382 1.94 3.00 1.83
CA CYS A 382 1.44 1.98 2.73
C CYS A 382 -0.08 1.77 2.55
N ALA A 383 -0.53 0.57 2.84
CA ALA A 383 -1.94 0.18 2.82
C ALA A 383 -2.22 -0.80 3.96
N THR A 384 -3.47 -0.89 4.41
CA THR A 384 -3.90 -1.81 5.47
C THR A 384 -4.98 -2.75 4.97
N ASP A 385 -4.98 -3.99 5.42
CA ASP A 385 -6.08 -4.92 5.16
C ASP A 385 -7.10 -4.96 6.33
N ALA A 386 -8.18 -5.69 6.13
CA ALA A 386 -9.24 -5.86 7.12
C ALA A 386 -8.78 -6.57 8.40
N SER A 387 -7.66 -7.30 8.37
CA SER A 387 -7.05 -7.97 9.51
C SER A 387 -6.11 -7.07 10.32
N GLY A 388 -5.89 -5.84 9.85
CA GLY A 388 -4.98 -4.87 10.45
C GLY A 388 -3.51 -5.11 10.12
N ASN A 389 -3.20 -5.94 9.12
CA ASN A 389 -1.85 -5.98 8.56
C ASN A 389 -1.60 -4.69 7.79
N VAL A 390 -0.35 -4.23 7.80
CA VAL A 390 0.10 -3.09 7.01
C VAL A 390 1.13 -3.55 5.99
N TYR A 391 0.93 -3.13 4.77
CA TYR A 391 1.82 -3.35 3.63
C TYR A 391 2.54 -2.03 3.33
N MET A 392 3.81 -2.12 3.01
CA MET A 392 4.62 -0.97 2.63
C MET A 392 5.40 -1.32 1.37
N SER A 393 5.41 -0.41 0.42
CA SER A 393 6.18 -0.54 -0.83
C SER A 393 7.05 0.66 -1.08
N GLY A 394 8.12 0.45 -1.83
CA GLY A 394 9.08 1.50 -2.14
C GLY A 394 10.21 1.04 -3.00
N ASN A 395 11.24 1.87 -3.13
CA ASN A 395 12.45 1.55 -3.87
C ASN A 395 13.59 1.17 -2.94
N THR A 396 14.51 0.32 -3.43
CA THR A 396 15.67 -0.15 -2.68
C THR A 396 16.87 -0.34 -3.59
N GLN A 397 18.03 0.00 -3.09
CA GLN A 397 19.32 -0.39 -3.68
C GLN A 397 20.04 -1.43 -2.81
N SER A 398 19.49 -1.76 -1.66
CA SER A 398 20.09 -2.66 -0.68
C SER A 398 19.94 -4.13 -1.10
N SER A 399 21.03 -4.87 -1.13
CA SER A 399 21.06 -6.29 -1.49
C SER A 399 20.74 -7.23 -0.33
N SER A 400 20.53 -6.71 0.88
CA SER A 400 20.21 -7.47 2.10
C SER A 400 19.27 -6.67 3.00
N GLY A 401 18.67 -7.34 3.99
CA GLY A 401 17.72 -6.70 4.92
C GLY A 401 16.27 -6.64 4.42
N ILE A 402 16.03 -6.76 3.12
CA ILE A 402 14.74 -6.55 2.46
C ILE A 402 13.91 -7.84 2.35
N ALA A 403 14.41 -8.86 1.66
CA ALA A 403 13.63 -10.08 1.41
C ALA A 403 13.66 -11.06 2.59
N THR A 404 12.55 -11.78 2.79
CA THR A 404 12.47 -12.94 3.67
C THR A 404 12.81 -14.23 2.92
N ALA A 405 13.18 -15.28 3.66
CA ALA A 405 13.39 -16.60 3.06
C ALA A 405 12.10 -17.07 2.36
N GLY A 406 12.24 -17.55 1.13
CA GLY A 406 11.12 -18.02 0.30
C GLY A 406 10.25 -16.91 -0.32
N ALA A 407 10.65 -15.65 -0.25
CA ALA A 407 9.98 -14.55 -0.93
C ALA A 407 9.84 -14.77 -2.44
N HIS A 408 8.89 -14.07 -3.07
CA HIS A 408 8.72 -14.09 -4.53
C HIS A 408 10.04 -13.81 -5.27
N GLN A 409 10.81 -12.83 -4.77
CA GLN A 409 12.15 -12.52 -5.28
C GLN A 409 13.09 -12.21 -4.09
N THR A 410 14.20 -12.93 -4.01
CA THR A 410 15.22 -12.77 -2.95
C THR A 410 16.46 -12.03 -3.42
N THR A 411 16.64 -11.89 -4.73
CA THR A 411 17.72 -11.10 -5.33
C THR A 411 17.31 -9.65 -5.47
N VAL A 412 18.26 -8.74 -5.23
CA VAL A 412 18.03 -7.30 -5.33
C VAL A 412 17.41 -6.90 -6.66
N ASN A 413 16.41 -6.04 -6.59
CA ASN A 413 15.78 -5.34 -7.71
C ASN A 413 15.37 -3.95 -7.19
N ASP A 414 14.88 -3.09 -8.07
CA ASP A 414 14.70 -1.65 -7.82
C ASP A 414 13.68 -1.34 -6.72
N ALA A 415 12.79 -2.28 -6.40
CA ALA A 415 11.68 -2.07 -5.47
C ALA A 415 11.54 -3.18 -4.43
N PHE A 416 10.74 -2.89 -3.40
CA PHE A 416 10.33 -3.86 -2.40
C PHE A 416 8.82 -3.79 -2.10
N LEU A 417 8.30 -4.91 -1.61
CA LEU A 417 7.03 -5.00 -0.90
C LEU A 417 7.27 -5.74 0.42
N VAL A 418 6.84 -5.15 1.51
CA VAL A 418 6.93 -5.74 2.86
C VAL A 418 5.60 -5.69 3.57
N SER A 419 5.33 -6.67 4.42
CA SER A 419 4.15 -6.70 5.28
C SER A 419 4.54 -6.83 6.74
N PHE A 420 3.79 -6.14 7.60
CA PHE A 420 3.84 -6.22 9.04
C PHE A 420 2.45 -6.53 9.59
N ASN A 421 2.37 -7.23 10.70
CA ASN A 421 1.10 -7.35 11.41
C ASN A 421 0.79 -6.06 12.21
N SER A 422 -0.39 -5.99 12.80
CA SER A 422 -0.85 -4.83 13.59
C SER A 422 0.05 -4.47 14.77
N SER A 423 0.92 -5.38 15.21
CA SER A 423 1.89 -5.19 16.31
C SER A 423 3.29 -4.79 15.81
N GLY A 424 3.49 -4.56 14.52
CA GLY A 424 4.78 -4.16 13.94
C GLY A 424 5.76 -5.30 13.71
N VAL A 425 5.32 -6.55 13.76
CA VAL A 425 6.16 -7.72 13.45
C VAL A 425 6.13 -7.97 11.95
N ARG A 426 7.31 -7.95 11.31
CA ARG A 426 7.44 -8.25 9.87
C ARG A 426 6.96 -9.67 9.57
N GLN A 427 6.06 -9.81 8.61
CA GLN A 427 5.52 -11.08 8.16
C GLN A 427 6.22 -11.58 6.91
N SER A 428 6.40 -10.72 5.92
CA SER A 428 7.10 -11.05 4.67
C SER A 428 7.79 -9.82 4.12
N GLY A 429 8.78 -10.03 3.24
CA GLY A 429 9.40 -9.00 2.44
C GLY A 429 9.94 -9.61 1.16
N THR A 430 9.79 -8.94 0.03
CA THR A 430 10.24 -9.38 -1.29
C THR A 430 10.79 -8.21 -2.08
N TYR A 431 11.80 -8.47 -2.91
CA TYR A 431 12.15 -7.54 -3.98
C TYR A 431 11.14 -7.63 -5.10
N PHE A 432 11.07 -6.58 -5.89
CA PHE A 432 10.28 -6.51 -7.12
C PHE A 432 10.88 -5.48 -8.08
N GLY A 433 10.62 -5.61 -9.39
CA GLY A 433 11.03 -4.62 -10.38
C GLY A 433 10.10 -3.41 -10.42
N GLY A 434 10.60 -2.29 -10.94
CA GLY A 434 9.83 -1.07 -11.15
C GLY A 434 10.25 0.08 -10.24
N ILE A 435 9.81 1.28 -10.62
CA ILE A 435 10.16 2.55 -10.00
C ILE A 435 8.89 3.22 -9.49
N LYS A 436 8.99 3.95 -8.37
CA LYS A 436 7.89 4.69 -7.73
C LYS A 436 6.67 3.81 -7.43
N ASN A 437 6.94 2.68 -6.77
CA ASN A 437 5.93 1.67 -6.49
C ASN A 437 4.98 2.13 -5.39
N VAL A 438 3.70 2.23 -5.72
CA VAL A 438 2.62 2.49 -4.77
C VAL A 438 1.76 1.24 -4.63
N CYS A 439 1.22 1.00 -3.44
CA CYS A 439 0.42 -0.18 -3.16
C CYS A 439 -0.94 0.15 -2.56
N THR A 440 -1.88 -0.75 -2.79
CA THR A 440 -3.19 -0.81 -2.13
C THR A 440 -3.50 -2.27 -1.78
N SER A 441 -4.47 -2.49 -0.90
CA SER A 441 -4.93 -3.85 -0.56
C SER A 441 -6.43 -3.98 -0.75
N ASP A 442 -6.90 -5.20 -1.03
CA ASP A 442 -8.33 -5.53 -0.98
C ASP A 442 -8.73 -6.12 0.39
N ALA A 443 -10.04 -6.28 0.60
CA ALA A 443 -10.58 -6.84 1.85
C ALA A 443 -10.12 -8.28 2.14
N SER A 444 -9.63 -9.00 1.14
CA SER A 444 -9.07 -10.35 1.28
C SER A 444 -7.57 -10.34 1.62
N GLY A 445 -6.96 -9.15 1.77
CA GLY A 445 -5.54 -8.98 2.03
C GLY A 445 -4.65 -9.19 0.81
N ASN A 446 -5.21 -9.25 -0.42
CA ASN A 446 -4.36 -9.18 -1.61
C ASN A 446 -3.81 -7.77 -1.76
N VAL A 447 -2.57 -7.67 -2.21
CA VAL A 447 -1.87 -6.41 -2.43
C VAL A 447 -1.71 -6.18 -3.93
N TYR A 448 -2.08 -5.00 -4.35
CA TYR A 448 -1.86 -4.54 -5.73
C TYR A 448 -0.79 -3.45 -5.71
N MET A 449 0.12 -3.51 -6.66
CA MET A 449 1.18 -2.51 -6.83
C MET A 449 1.16 -1.98 -8.25
N THR A 450 1.35 -0.68 -8.39
CA THR A 450 1.56 0.00 -9.66
C THR A 450 2.78 0.92 -9.56
N GLY A 451 3.30 1.26 -10.70
CA GLY A 451 4.45 2.15 -10.91
C GLY A 451 4.80 2.17 -12.39
N TYR A 452 6.04 2.37 -12.69
CA TYR A 452 6.54 2.29 -14.06
C TYR A 452 7.90 1.56 -14.12
N THR A 453 8.23 1.02 -15.29
CA THR A 453 9.44 0.21 -15.49
C THR A 453 9.97 0.33 -16.90
N GLN A 454 11.28 0.24 -17.05
CA GLN A 454 11.94 0.06 -18.35
C GLN A 454 12.26 -1.42 -18.62
N SER A 455 12.01 -2.30 -17.65
CA SER A 455 12.30 -3.72 -17.79
C SER A 455 11.28 -4.39 -18.71
N SER A 456 11.74 -5.12 -19.71
CA SER A 456 10.91 -5.94 -20.59
C SER A 456 10.54 -7.31 -20.01
N SER A 457 10.95 -7.61 -18.79
CA SER A 457 10.69 -8.91 -18.15
C SER A 457 10.45 -8.76 -16.64
N GLY A 458 9.97 -9.82 -16.02
CA GLY A 458 9.78 -9.87 -14.56
C GLY A 458 8.46 -9.28 -14.05
N ILE A 459 7.68 -8.55 -14.85
CA ILE A 459 6.41 -7.93 -14.48
C ILE A 459 5.22 -8.81 -14.90
N ALA A 460 5.08 -9.09 -16.20
CA ALA A 460 3.91 -9.78 -16.72
C ALA A 460 3.93 -11.29 -16.41
N THR A 461 2.73 -11.85 -16.24
CA THR A 461 2.49 -13.29 -16.15
C THR A 461 1.90 -13.83 -17.44
N ALA A 462 1.95 -15.15 -17.64
CA ALA A 462 1.29 -15.78 -18.78
C ALA A 462 -0.22 -15.47 -18.78
N GLY A 463 -0.75 -15.04 -19.93
CA GLY A 463 -2.15 -14.64 -20.07
C GLY A 463 -2.49 -13.25 -19.54
N ALA A 464 -1.50 -12.44 -19.20
CA ALA A 464 -1.69 -11.04 -18.82
C ALA A 464 -2.37 -10.24 -19.95
N HIS A 465 -2.98 -9.10 -19.57
CA HIS A 465 -3.54 -8.17 -20.55
C HIS A 465 -2.48 -7.71 -21.57
N GLN A 466 -1.25 -7.47 -21.08
CA GLN A 466 -0.10 -7.10 -21.90
C GLN A 466 1.15 -7.76 -21.33
N THR A 467 1.87 -8.51 -22.17
CA THR A 467 3.00 -9.35 -21.77
C THR A 467 4.37 -8.70 -21.95
N ASP A 468 4.43 -7.65 -22.73
CA ASP A 468 5.65 -6.88 -22.98
C ASP A 468 5.42 -5.38 -22.77
N ASN A 469 6.50 -4.64 -22.62
CA ASN A 469 6.52 -3.21 -22.39
C ASN A 469 6.65 -2.38 -23.69
N GLY A 470 6.21 -2.88 -24.84
CA GLY A 470 6.27 -2.16 -26.11
C GLY A 470 7.67 -2.00 -26.69
N ASN A 471 8.74 -2.37 -25.99
CA ASN A 471 10.14 -2.37 -26.43
C ASN A 471 10.68 -1.06 -27.04
N ASN A 472 10.16 0.08 -26.59
CA ASN A 472 10.51 1.40 -27.12
C ASN A 472 11.64 2.12 -26.37
N GLY A 473 12.18 1.50 -25.30
CA GLY A 473 13.27 2.05 -24.47
C GLY A 473 12.83 3.09 -23.46
N TYR A 474 11.51 3.33 -23.32
CA TYR A 474 10.91 4.25 -22.35
C TYR A 474 10.26 3.49 -21.18
N SER A 475 9.76 4.25 -20.21
CA SER A 475 9.10 3.67 -19.04
C SER A 475 7.63 3.40 -19.33
N ASP A 476 7.19 2.18 -19.00
CA ASP A 476 5.81 1.75 -19.15
C ASP A 476 5.17 1.48 -17.79
N ALA A 477 3.89 1.80 -17.66
CA ALA A 477 3.12 1.51 -16.46
C ALA A 477 2.98 -0.02 -16.29
N PHE A 478 2.83 -0.44 -15.07
CA PHE A 478 2.50 -1.83 -14.74
C PHE A 478 1.50 -1.91 -13.60
N LEU A 479 0.83 -3.05 -13.53
CA LEU A 479 -0.03 -3.43 -12.42
C LEU A 479 0.23 -4.90 -12.07
N VAL A 480 0.47 -5.16 -10.78
CA VAL A 480 0.67 -6.52 -10.28
C VAL A 480 -0.20 -6.78 -9.06
N LYS A 481 -0.59 -8.04 -8.89
CA LYS A 481 -1.29 -8.54 -7.71
C LYS A 481 -0.42 -9.57 -7.01
N PHE A 482 -0.23 -9.37 -5.71
CA PHE A 482 0.25 -10.39 -4.80
C PHE A 482 -0.93 -10.96 -4.02
N SER A 483 -0.99 -12.28 -3.88
CA SER A 483 -1.97 -12.91 -3.00
C SER A 483 -1.71 -12.46 -1.56
N GLY A 484 -2.78 -12.20 -0.82
CA GLY A 484 -2.71 -11.82 0.59
C GLY A 484 -1.92 -12.83 1.41
N ILE A 485 -1.48 -12.40 2.58
CA ILE A 485 -0.89 -13.30 3.58
C ILE A 485 -2.01 -14.26 4.02
N SER A 486 -2.27 -15.28 3.24
CA SER A 486 -3.02 -16.39 3.78
C SER A 486 -2.09 -17.11 4.75
N VAL A 487 -2.45 -17.14 6.04
CA VAL A 487 -1.96 -18.14 6.99
C VAL A 487 -2.57 -19.48 6.53
N GLY A 488 -2.42 -19.76 5.25
CA GLY A 488 -2.80 -21.00 4.61
C GLY A 488 -1.55 -21.85 4.57
N ILE A 489 -1.62 -23.00 5.15
CA ILE A 489 -0.69 -24.09 4.86
C ILE A 489 -0.67 -24.21 3.34
N ASN A 490 0.40 -23.74 2.69
CA ASN A 490 0.63 -24.06 1.29
C ASN A 490 0.83 -25.56 1.22
N GLU A 491 -0.19 -26.28 0.79
CA GLU A 491 0.02 -27.60 0.23
C GLU A 491 0.93 -27.42 -1.00
N THR A 492 2.23 -27.48 -0.79
CA THR A 492 3.13 -27.86 -1.87
C THR A 492 2.78 -29.31 -2.18
N ILE A 493 1.96 -29.51 -3.21
CA ILE A 493 1.71 -30.81 -3.81
C ILE A 493 3.02 -31.24 -4.51
N ASN A 494 3.98 -31.66 -3.73
CA ASN A 494 5.06 -32.49 -4.18
C ASN A 494 4.98 -33.75 -3.31
N ASP A 495 4.44 -34.83 -3.89
CA ASP A 495 4.18 -36.13 -3.31
C ASP A 495 3.33 -36.04 -2.02
N THR A 496 2.00 -36.11 -2.16
CA THR A 496 1.09 -36.25 -1.01
C THR A 496 1.45 -37.52 -0.24
N LEU A 497 2.17 -37.34 0.85
CA LEU A 497 2.55 -38.46 1.73
C LEU A 497 1.33 -39.09 2.40
N PHE A 498 0.21 -38.33 2.53
CA PHE A 498 -1.07 -38.84 2.99
C PHE A 498 -2.25 -37.95 2.58
N THR A 499 -3.44 -38.52 2.53
CA THR A 499 -4.71 -37.82 2.36
C THR A 499 -5.65 -38.16 3.51
N ILE A 500 -6.60 -37.26 3.83
CA ILE A 500 -7.57 -37.45 4.93
C ILE A 500 -8.98 -37.29 4.38
N TYR A 501 -9.82 -38.31 4.64
CA TYR A 501 -11.23 -38.31 4.21
C TYR A 501 -12.11 -39.14 5.16
N PRO A 502 -13.41 -38.85 5.31
CA PRO A 502 -14.07 -37.65 4.82
C PRO A 502 -13.62 -36.38 5.57
N ASN A 503 -13.62 -35.25 4.90
CA ASN A 503 -13.34 -33.96 5.51
C ASN A 503 -14.21 -32.90 4.82
N PRO A 504 -15.25 -32.35 5.47
CA PRO A 504 -15.62 -32.49 6.90
C PRO A 504 -16.02 -33.89 7.37
N THR A 505 -15.98 -34.11 8.68
CA THR A 505 -16.32 -35.39 9.33
C THR A 505 -17.14 -35.18 10.61
N GLN A 506 -17.97 -36.18 10.98
CA GLN A 506 -18.69 -36.18 12.25
C GLN A 506 -17.94 -36.88 13.37
N SER A 507 -17.15 -37.93 13.09
CA SER A 507 -16.52 -38.73 14.14
C SER A 507 -15.20 -39.40 13.78
N ILE A 508 -15.01 -39.83 12.53
CA ILE A 508 -13.84 -40.61 12.11
C ILE A 508 -13.29 -40.03 10.81
N VAL A 509 -11.97 -39.97 10.72
CA VAL A 509 -11.27 -39.72 9.45
C VAL A 509 -10.36 -40.88 9.10
N ASN A 510 -10.29 -41.22 7.84
CA ASN A 510 -9.32 -42.14 7.27
C ASN A 510 -8.09 -41.36 6.81
N VAL A 511 -6.94 -41.74 7.29
CA VAL A 511 -5.64 -41.26 6.79
C VAL A 511 -5.11 -42.33 5.83
N LYS A 512 -5.13 -41.99 4.52
CA LYS A 512 -4.49 -42.83 3.50
C LYS A 512 -3.07 -42.30 3.32
N ALA A 513 -2.09 -43.04 3.78
CA ALA A 513 -0.68 -42.65 3.87
C ALA A 513 0.21 -43.42 2.89
N ASP A 514 1.28 -42.78 2.39
CA ASP A 514 2.38 -43.46 1.71
C ASP A 514 3.06 -44.47 2.67
N THR A 515 3.59 -45.54 2.11
CA THR A 515 4.32 -46.58 2.84
C THR A 515 5.45 -46.03 3.73
N LYS A 516 6.05 -44.88 3.33
CA LYS A 516 7.12 -44.19 4.08
C LYS A 516 6.64 -43.61 5.42
N LEU A 517 5.35 -43.41 5.60
CA LEU A 517 4.76 -42.92 6.87
C LEU A 517 4.24 -44.02 7.79
N ILE A 518 4.29 -45.28 7.39
CA ILE A 518 3.89 -46.37 8.26
C ILE A 518 4.84 -46.44 9.47
N GLY A 519 4.28 -46.35 10.68
CA GLY A 519 5.03 -46.25 11.93
C GLY A 519 5.23 -44.84 12.45
N ALA A 520 5.02 -43.81 11.61
CA ALA A 520 5.16 -42.42 12.01
C ALA A 520 4.11 -41.99 13.05
N VAL A 521 4.50 -41.11 13.94
CA VAL A 521 3.59 -40.48 14.90
C VAL A 521 2.81 -39.38 14.19
N TYR A 522 1.49 -39.33 14.44
CA TYR A 522 0.66 -38.18 14.08
C TYR A 522 0.20 -37.44 15.33
N ASN A 523 0.02 -36.13 15.20
CA ASN A 523 -0.57 -35.24 16.18
C ASN A 523 -1.71 -34.44 15.57
N MET A 524 -2.76 -34.21 16.36
CA MET A 524 -3.83 -33.28 15.99
C MET A 524 -3.83 -32.13 16.99
N TYR A 525 -3.90 -30.91 16.47
CA TYR A 525 -3.84 -29.68 17.23
C TYR A 525 -5.16 -28.93 17.13
N ASP A 526 -5.58 -28.27 18.19
CA ASP A 526 -6.68 -27.31 18.17
C ASP A 526 -6.21 -25.95 17.60
N ASN A 527 -7.12 -24.99 17.54
CA ASN A 527 -6.86 -23.62 17.06
C ASN A 527 -5.90 -22.81 17.94
N THR A 528 -5.55 -23.30 19.13
CA THR A 528 -4.55 -22.69 20.03
C THR A 528 -3.17 -23.32 19.87
N GLY A 529 -3.03 -24.35 19.01
CA GLY A 529 -1.79 -25.12 18.84
C GLY A 529 -1.57 -26.21 19.91
N LYS A 530 -2.55 -26.47 20.75
CA LYS A 530 -2.47 -27.54 21.76
C LYS A 530 -2.75 -28.88 21.10
N VAL A 531 -1.92 -29.90 21.40
CA VAL A 531 -2.17 -31.29 20.98
C VAL A 531 -3.42 -31.82 21.70
N VAL A 532 -4.45 -32.20 20.93
CA VAL A 532 -5.73 -32.76 21.42
C VAL A 532 -5.87 -34.24 21.15
N LEU A 533 -5.07 -34.78 20.22
CA LEU A 533 -5.01 -36.19 19.88
C LEU A 533 -3.64 -36.56 19.35
N SER A 534 -3.14 -37.75 19.67
CA SER A 534 -1.89 -38.29 19.15
C SER A 534 -2.00 -39.79 18.92
N GLY A 535 -1.32 -40.30 17.89
CA GLY A 535 -1.31 -41.72 17.58
C GLY A 535 -0.22 -42.09 16.57
N LYS A 536 -0.31 -43.31 16.00
CA LYS A 536 0.62 -43.79 14.96
C LYS A 536 -0.14 -44.19 13.71
N ILE A 537 0.47 -43.96 12.57
CA ILE A 537 0.02 -44.47 11.29
C ILE A 537 0.46 -45.91 11.19
N ASN A 538 -0.47 -46.86 11.41
CA ASN A 538 -0.15 -48.27 11.51
C ASN A 538 -0.17 -49.00 10.17
N THR A 539 -0.95 -48.48 9.21
CA THR A 539 -1.13 -49.08 7.89
C THR A 539 -1.35 -47.95 6.86
N GLU A 540 -1.32 -48.27 5.56
CA GLU A 540 -1.64 -47.31 4.48
C GLU A 540 -3.01 -46.66 4.66
N ASN A 541 -3.95 -47.29 5.35
CA ASN A 541 -5.26 -46.74 5.69
C ASN A 541 -5.45 -46.83 7.20
N THR A 542 -5.26 -45.72 7.92
CA THR A 542 -5.36 -45.64 9.36
C THR A 542 -6.58 -44.81 9.77
N ASN A 543 -7.49 -45.40 10.56
CA ASN A 543 -8.66 -44.70 11.09
C ASN A 543 -8.26 -43.88 12.31
N VAL A 544 -8.70 -42.62 12.35
CA VAL A 544 -8.48 -41.73 13.50
C VAL A 544 -9.84 -41.27 14.03
N GLU A 545 -10.09 -41.64 15.28
CA GLU A 545 -11.34 -41.38 16.01
C GLU A 545 -11.33 -39.95 16.57
N LEU A 546 -12.32 -39.13 16.15
CA LEU A 546 -12.50 -37.75 16.60
C LEU A 546 -13.73 -37.56 17.49
N GLY A 547 -14.40 -38.64 17.85
CA GLY A 547 -15.68 -38.60 18.57
C GLY A 547 -15.65 -37.75 19.84
N ASN A 548 -14.53 -37.75 20.56
CA ASN A 548 -14.34 -37.00 21.82
C ASN A 548 -13.93 -35.52 21.63
N LEU A 549 -13.70 -35.07 20.41
CA LEU A 549 -13.35 -33.68 20.13
C LEU A 549 -14.62 -32.84 19.89
N SER A 550 -14.60 -31.60 20.26
CA SER A 550 -15.68 -30.64 19.95
C SER A 550 -15.79 -30.35 18.44
N VAL A 551 -16.95 -29.89 18.01
CA VAL A 551 -17.11 -29.32 16.64
C VAL A 551 -16.11 -28.19 16.47
N GLY A 552 -15.36 -28.18 15.35
CA GLY A 552 -14.32 -27.19 15.14
C GLY A 552 -13.32 -27.55 14.04
N ILE A 553 -12.30 -26.71 13.93
CA ILE A 553 -11.19 -26.88 12.98
C ILE A 553 -9.97 -27.37 13.76
N TYR A 554 -9.35 -28.41 13.24
CA TYR A 554 -8.15 -29.04 13.79
C TYR A 554 -7.07 -29.13 12.72
N LEU A 555 -5.80 -29.20 13.15
CA LEU A 555 -4.65 -29.44 12.29
C LEU A 555 -4.12 -30.83 12.58
N PHE A 556 -4.06 -31.70 11.58
CA PHE A 556 -3.46 -33.03 11.64
C PHE A 556 -2.06 -32.97 11.03
N SER A 557 -1.06 -33.43 11.76
CA SER A 557 0.34 -33.48 11.32
C SER A 557 0.91 -34.89 11.51
N ALA A 558 1.66 -35.40 10.53
CA ALA A 558 2.33 -36.70 10.61
C ALA A 558 3.74 -36.64 9.98
N GLY A 559 4.68 -37.42 10.56
CA GLY A 559 6.07 -37.55 10.10
C GLY A 559 7.08 -36.88 11.04
N GLU A 560 8.30 -37.41 11.13
CA GLU A 560 9.37 -36.87 11.98
C GLU A 560 10.31 -35.91 11.24
N ASN A 561 10.67 -36.21 9.98
CA ASN A 561 11.62 -35.43 9.18
C ASN A 561 10.97 -34.64 8.03
N VAL A 562 9.77 -35.04 7.62
CA VAL A 562 8.96 -34.34 6.61
C VAL A 562 7.55 -34.25 7.18
N GLN A 563 7.26 -33.16 7.85
CA GLN A 563 5.92 -32.93 8.42
C GLN A 563 5.01 -32.40 7.32
N GLN A 564 3.99 -33.19 6.98
CA GLN A 564 2.85 -32.73 6.21
C GLN A 564 1.69 -32.46 7.18
N THR A 565 0.97 -31.37 6.98
CA THR A 565 -0.15 -30.96 7.85
C THR A 565 -1.42 -30.80 7.03
N PHE A 566 -2.52 -31.34 7.54
CA PHE A 566 -3.86 -31.25 6.94
C PHE A 566 -4.85 -30.57 7.87
N LYS A 567 -5.70 -29.72 7.31
CA LYS A 567 -6.85 -29.16 8.02
C LYS A 567 -7.96 -30.20 8.08
N VAL A 568 -8.46 -30.50 9.28
CA VAL A 568 -9.60 -31.40 9.53
C VAL A 568 -10.75 -30.57 10.10
N ILE A 569 -11.92 -30.67 9.48
CA ILE A 569 -13.15 -30.01 9.94
C ILE A 569 -14.04 -31.07 10.59
N LYS A 570 -14.34 -30.90 11.87
CA LYS A 570 -15.32 -31.71 12.59
C LYS A 570 -16.65 -30.96 12.71
N GLU A 571 -17.73 -31.60 12.25
CA GLU A 571 -19.13 -31.14 12.32
C GLU A 571 -19.89 -31.84 13.42
#